data_b18be372ef063db20dbcf5088499cfcf
#
_entry.id   b18be372ef063db20dbcf5088499cfcf
#
_cell.length_a   1.000
_cell.length_b   1.000
_cell.length_c   1.000
_cell.angle_alpha   90.00
_cell.angle_beta   90.00
_cell.angle_gamma   90.00
#
_symmetry.space_group_name_H-M   'P 1'
#
loop_
_entity.id
_entity.type
_entity.pdbx_description
1 polymer ?
#
loop_
_entity_poly.entity_id
_entity_poly.type
_entity_poly.pdbx_seq_one_letter_code
_entity_poly.pdbx_strand_id
1 'polypeptide(L)'
;YDGVPAADIAAFLDFVRDLGVEGVTIAPGYAYERAPDQQHFLNRRKTKELFRDVFRMGRGRKWRITHSSLYLDFLAGNQDYRCTPWGNPTRNVFGWQRPCYLLNEGVTSTFKALMAETHWDDYGTGRYEKCANCMAHCGYEPTAAADAVAHPLKTAWVALRGVKTSGEMAPEIPLADQRPAQQVFDQVVSEAVGALAEQERRRA
;
A
#
# COMPACT_ATOMS: atom_id res chain seq x y z
N TYR A 1 -5.18 -10.61 -6.14
CA TYR A 1 -6.62 -10.42 -5.90
C TYR A 1 -7.19 -11.65 -5.19
N ASP A 2 -8.35 -11.50 -4.52
CA ASP A 2 -9.08 -12.61 -3.92
C ASP A 2 -9.53 -13.59 -5.02
N GLY A 3 -9.46 -14.89 -4.73
CA GLY A 3 -9.77 -15.94 -5.70
C GLY A 3 -8.63 -16.30 -6.66
N VAL A 4 -7.51 -15.57 -6.69
CA VAL A 4 -6.35 -15.95 -7.49
C VAL A 4 -5.53 -16.98 -6.71
N PRO A 5 -5.36 -18.21 -7.24
CA PRO A 5 -4.57 -19.24 -6.56
C PRO A 5 -3.09 -18.83 -6.43
N ALA A 6 -2.48 -19.15 -5.28
CA ALA A 6 -1.05 -18.92 -5.09
C ALA A 6 -0.17 -19.61 -6.14
N ALA A 7 -0.64 -20.75 -6.68
CA ALA A 7 0.03 -21.50 -7.74
C ALA A 7 0.12 -20.68 -9.05
N ASP A 8 -0.92 -19.95 -9.40
CA ASP A 8 -0.95 -19.13 -10.61
C ASP A 8 -0.01 -17.93 -10.49
N ILE A 9 0.04 -17.32 -9.29
CA ILE A 9 1.00 -16.25 -9.00
C ILE A 9 2.42 -16.80 -9.08
N ALA A 10 2.68 -17.96 -8.53
CA ALA A 10 3.99 -18.60 -8.59
C ALA A 10 4.40 -18.94 -10.03
N ALA A 11 3.48 -19.47 -10.83
CA ALA A 11 3.71 -19.74 -12.25
C ALA A 11 4.00 -18.48 -13.06
N PHE A 12 3.25 -17.40 -12.77
CA PHE A 12 3.51 -16.09 -13.38
C PHE A 12 4.89 -15.55 -13.01
N LEU A 13 5.30 -15.64 -11.75
CA LEU A 13 6.63 -15.20 -11.32
C LEU A 13 7.76 -16.03 -11.93
N ASP A 14 7.54 -17.35 -12.15
CA ASP A 14 8.48 -18.19 -12.90
C ASP A 14 8.56 -17.75 -14.37
N PHE A 15 7.43 -17.53 -15.00
CA PHE A 15 7.38 -17.04 -16.39
C PHE A 15 8.12 -15.72 -16.56
N VAL A 16 7.88 -14.74 -15.68
CA VAL A 16 8.54 -13.43 -15.72
C VAL A 16 10.06 -13.56 -15.48
N ARG A 17 10.48 -14.44 -14.55
CA ARG A 17 11.90 -14.77 -14.34
C ARG A 17 12.53 -15.34 -15.61
N ASP A 18 11.84 -16.26 -16.28
CA ASP A 18 12.36 -16.97 -17.47
C ASP A 18 12.41 -16.04 -18.69
N LEU A 19 11.60 -14.98 -18.73
CA LEU A 19 11.74 -13.87 -19.68
C LEU A 19 12.99 -13.02 -19.44
N GLY A 20 13.66 -13.17 -18.30
CA GLY A 20 14.88 -12.46 -18.00
C GLY A 20 14.69 -11.01 -17.54
N VAL A 21 13.51 -10.64 -17.03
CA VAL A 21 13.29 -9.29 -16.48
C VAL A 21 14.25 -9.00 -15.32
N GLU A 22 14.64 -7.74 -15.17
CA GLU A 22 15.59 -7.31 -14.15
C GLU A 22 15.00 -7.35 -12.75
N GLY A 23 13.70 -7.08 -12.61
CA GLY A 23 13.02 -7.09 -11.33
C GLY A 23 11.50 -7.03 -11.44
N VAL A 24 10.84 -7.48 -10.39
CA VAL A 24 9.38 -7.53 -10.27
C VAL A 24 8.97 -6.91 -8.94
N THR A 25 8.00 -6.02 -8.97
CA THR A 25 7.30 -5.54 -7.78
C THR A 25 6.00 -6.32 -7.61
N ILE A 26 5.65 -6.64 -6.37
CA ILE A 26 4.42 -7.33 -6.03
C ILE A 26 3.67 -6.56 -4.96
N ALA A 27 2.35 -6.48 -5.08
CA ALA A 27 1.51 -5.86 -4.08
C ALA A 27 0.13 -6.50 -4.07
N PRO A 28 -0.57 -6.53 -2.94
CA PRO A 28 -1.98 -6.93 -2.93
C PRO A 28 -2.82 -5.93 -3.71
N GLY A 29 -3.88 -6.40 -4.36
CA GLY A 29 -4.88 -5.55 -4.97
C GLY A 29 -5.53 -4.68 -3.90
N TYR A 30 -5.48 -3.38 -4.09
CA TYR A 30 -6.07 -2.39 -3.18
C TYR A 30 -7.45 -1.99 -3.66
N ALA A 31 -8.43 -1.99 -2.77
CA ALA A 31 -9.79 -1.55 -3.04
C ALA A 31 -9.83 -0.02 -3.21
N TYR A 32 -9.74 0.45 -4.45
CA TYR A 32 -9.92 1.86 -4.71
C TYR A 32 -11.23 2.14 -5.46
N GLU A 33 -11.85 3.28 -5.17
CA GLU A 33 -13.25 3.56 -5.51
C GLU A 33 -13.60 3.45 -7.00
N ARG A 34 -12.64 3.73 -7.86
CA ARG A 34 -12.85 3.73 -9.31
C ARG A 34 -12.59 2.39 -9.98
N ALA A 35 -12.21 1.37 -9.22
CA ALA A 35 -12.07 0.04 -9.78
C ALA A 35 -13.45 -0.53 -10.10
N PRO A 36 -13.68 -1.05 -11.31
CA PRO A 36 -14.97 -1.62 -11.70
C PRO A 36 -15.33 -2.87 -10.89
N ASP A 37 -14.32 -3.62 -10.46
CA ASP A 37 -14.49 -4.79 -9.61
C ASP A 37 -14.15 -4.44 -8.16
N GLN A 38 -15.14 -4.51 -7.29
CA GLN A 38 -15.00 -4.27 -5.85
C GLN A 38 -15.01 -5.55 -5.03
N GLN A 39 -15.28 -6.70 -5.64
CA GLN A 39 -15.50 -7.96 -4.91
C GLN A 39 -14.22 -8.75 -4.68
N HIS A 40 -13.22 -8.59 -5.54
CA HIS A 40 -11.99 -9.39 -5.53
C HIS A 40 -10.79 -8.69 -4.88
N PHE A 41 -11.03 -7.67 -4.05
CA PHE A 41 -9.97 -7.08 -3.25
C PHE A 41 -9.72 -7.89 -1.97
N LEU A 42 -8.44 -8.09 -1.68
CA LEU A 42 -8.00 -8.78 -0.48
C LEU A 42 -8.18 -7.91 0.76
N ASN A 43 -8.67 -8.51 1.86
CA ASN A 43 -8.44 -7.94 3.18
C ASN A 43 -7.04 -8.30 3.69
N ARG A 44 -6.60 -7.67 4.79
CA ARG A 44 -5.25 -7.89 5.34
C ARG A 44 -4.98 -9.35 5.68
N ARG A 45 -5.94 -10.06 6.29
CA ARG A 45 -5.79 -11.45 6.66
C ARG A 45 -5.60 -12.34 5.42
N LYS A 46 -6.48 -12.23 4.44
CA LYS A 46 -6.35 -12.97 3.18
C LYS A 46 -5.06 -12.63 2.42
N THR A 47 -4.64 -11.36 2.48
CA THR A 47 -3.35 -10.93 1.93
C THR A 47 -2.19 -11.71 2.56
N LYS A 48 -2.12 -11.73 3.89
CA LYS A 48 -1.06 -12.42 4.62
C LYS A 48 -1.05 -13.93 4.32
N GLU A 49 -2.23 -14.56 4.28
CA GLU A 49 -2.38 -15.98 3.96
C GLU A 49 -1.90 -16.28 2.53
N LEU A 50 -2.38 -15.52 1.54
CA LEU A 50 -1.98 -15.68 0.14
C LEU A 50 -0.46 -15.51 -0.06
N PHE A 51 0.13 -14.46 0.52
CA PHE A 51 1.57 -14.23 0.36
C PHE A 51 2.41 -15.28 1.09
N ARG A 52 1.95 -15.84 2.21
CA ARG A 52 2.59 -17.01 2.82
C ARG A 52 2.65 -18.20 1.89
N ASP A 53 1.54 -18.47 1.19
CA ASP A 53 1.46 -19.59 0.24
C ASP A 53 2.37 -19.35 -0.97
N VAL A 54 2.33 -18.14 -1.55
CA VAL A 54 3.22 -17.74 -2.65
C VAL A 54 4.69 -17.87 -2.25
N PHE A 55 5.09 -17.35 -1.09
CA PHE A 55 6.49 -17.43 -0.64
C PHE A 55 6.91 -18.85 -0.25
N ARG A 56 5.98 -19.69 0.22
CA ARG A 56 6.25 -21.11 0.46
C ARG A 56 6.57 -21.82 -0.86
N MET A 57 5.79 -21.56 -1.91
CA MET A 57 6.04 -22.07 -3.27
C MET A 57 7.32 -21.49 -3.87
N GLY A 58 7.66 -20.26 -3.52
CA GLY A 58 8.87 -19.57 -3.99
C GLY A 58 10.18 -20.05 -3.39
N ARG A 59 10.15 -20.94 -2.39
CA ARG A 59 11.38 -21.45 -1.76
C ARG A 59 12.28 -22.14 -2.79
N GLY A 60 13.52 -21.65 -2.88
CA GLY A 60 14.50 -22.17 -3.85
C GLY A 60 14.31 -21.63 -5.28
N ARG A 61 13.23 -20.91 -5.58
CA ARG A 61 13.04 -20.25 -6.88
C ARG A 61 13.71 -18.87 -6.86
N LYS A 62 14.48 -18.56 -7.88
CA LYS A 62 15.24 -17.31 -7.97
C LYS A 62 14.39 -16.18 -8.57
N TRP A 63 13.24 -15.89 -7.95
CA TRP A 63 12.45 -14.74 -8.34
C TRP A 63 13.18 -13.43 -8.02
N ARG A 64 13.20 -12.52 -8.97
CA ARG A 64 13.85 -11.22 -8.82
C ARG A 64 12.87 -10.19 -8.27
N ILE A 65 12.38 -10.42 -7.05
CA ILE A 65 11.50 -9.47 -6.37
C ILE A 65 12.35 -8.33 -5.81
N THR A 66 11.99 -7.09 -6.17
CA THR A 66 12.79 -5.89 -5.85
C THR A 66 12.49 -5.30 -4.47
N HIS A 67 11.43 -5.77 -3.82
CA HIS A 67 11.08 -5.31 -2.47
C HIS A 67 12.09 -5.74 -1.42
N SER A 68 12.19 -4.94 -0.34
CA SER A 68 13.00 -5.29 0.81
C SER A 68 12.51 -6.58 1.49
N SER A 69 13.42 -7.33 2.09
CA SER A 69 13.08 -8.56 2.82
C SER A 69 12.09 -8.30 3.96
N LEU A 70 12.16 -7.14 4.60
CA LEU A 70 11.24 -6.74 5.67
C LEU A 70 9.83 -6.44 5.14
N TYR A 71 9.70 -5.85 3.96
CA TYR A 71 8.39 -5.64 3.36
C TYR A 71 7.76 -6.98 2.92
N LEU A 72 8.54 -7.89 2.34
CA LEU A 72 8.04 -9.23 2.00
C LEU A 72 7.62 -10.00 3.27
N ASP A 73 8.39 -9.88 4.35
CA ASP A 73 8.05 -10.47 5.64
C ASP A 73 6.79 -9.83 6.26
N PHE A 74 6.55 -8.53 6.01
CA PHE A 74 5.30 -7.83 6.35
C PHE A 74 4.11 -8.35 5.54
N LEU A 75 4.25 -8.55 4.24
CA LEU A 75 3.18 -9.13 3.41
C LEU A 75 2.77 -10.52 3.90
N ALA A 76 3.71 -11.30 4.43
CA ALA A 76 3.46 -12.59 5.06
C ALA A 76 2.94 -12.49 6.51
N GLY A 77 2.70 -11.29 7.02
CA GLY A 77 2.15 -11.06 8.35
C GLY A 77 3.13 -11.27 9.50
N ASN A 78 4.44 -11.17 9.27
CA ASN A 78 5.43 -11.35 10.33
C ASN A 78 5.93 -10.04 10.96
N GLN A 79 5.54 -8.89 10.39
CA GLN A 79 5.88 -7.57 10.87
C GLN A 79 4.60 -6.79 11.18
N ASP A 80 4.64 -5.97 12.23
CA ASP A 80 3.56 -5.03 12.57
C ASP A 80 3.99 -3.63 12.13
N TYR A 81 3.62 -3.26 10.90
CA TYR A 81 3.97 -1.97 10.31
C TYR A 81 2.77 -1.06 10.19
N ARG A 82 3.00 0.22 10.44
CA ARG A 82 2.07 1.29 10.12
C ARG A 82 2.43 1.94 8.79
N CYS A 83 1.42 2.40 8.08
CA CYS A 83 1.63 3.10 6.82
C CYS A 83 2.38 4.42 7.04
N THR A 84 3.31 4.72 6.12
CA THR A 84 3.97 6.03 5.98
C THR A 84 3.45 6.69 4.70
N PRO A 85 2.27 7.39 4.74
CA PRO A 85 1.60 7.88 3.53
C PRO A 85 2.47 8.85 2.71
N TRP A 86 3.31 9.65 3.40
CA TRP A 86 4.23 10.60 2.77
C TRP A 86 5.50 9.96 2.18
N GLY A 87 5.68 8.65 2.36
CA GLY A 87 6.90 7.95 1.91
C GLY A 87 7.00 7.78 0.40
N ASN A 88 5.87 7.89 -0.32
CA ASN A 88 5.82 7.84 -1.78
C ASN A 88 4.90 8.94 -2.32
N PRO A 89 5.31 10.21 -2.24
CA PRO A 89 4.50 11.32 -2.71
C PRO A 89 4.35 11.26 -4.23
N THR A 90 3.14 11.39 -4.72
CA THR A 90 2.80 11.24 -6.13
C THR A 90 2.18 12.51 -6.67
N ARG A 91 2.55 12.88 -7.88
CA ARG A 91 2.02 14.03 -8.62
C ARG A 91 1.36 13.57 -9.92
N ASN A 92 0.15 14.10 -10.18
CA ASN A 92 -0.52 13.97 -11.47
C ASN A 92 -0.60 15.34 -12.18
N VAL A 93 -1.36 15.41 -13.26
CA VAL A 93 -1.54 16.63 -14.05
C VAL A 93 -2.22 17.77 -13.27
N PHE A 94 -2.97 17.45 -12.22
CA PHE A 94 -3.68 18.42 -11.38
C PHE A 94 -2.84 18.92 -10.19
N GLY A 95 -1.86 18.15 -9.75
CA GLY A 95 -1.02 18.51 -8.61
C GLY A 95 -0.54 17.31 -7.80
N TRP A 96 -0.04 17.58 -6.60
CA TRP A 96 0.39 16.58 -5.64
C TRP A 96 -0.81 15.94 -4.96
N GLN A 97 -0.93 14.61 -5.06
CA GLN A 97 -2.06 13.86 -4.54
C GLN A 97 -1.95 13.65 -3.03
N ARG A 98 -3.02 13.89 -2.30
CA ARG A 98 -3.08 13.68 -0.85
C ARG A 98 -4.20 12.70 -0.46
N PRO A 99 -4.03 11.95 0.63
CA PRO A 99 -2.79 11.73 1.37
C PRO A 99 -1.83 10.82 0.58
N CYS A 100 -2.35 10.05 -0.37
CA CYS A 100 -1.63 9.18 -1.27
C CYS A 100 -2.43 9.01 -2.58
N TYR A 101 -1.79 8.45 -3.60
CA TYR A 101 -2.42 8.28 -4.92
C TYR A 101 -3.58 7.26 -4.92
N LEU A 102 -3.62 6.34 -3.95
CA LEU A 102 -4.69 5.34 -3.84
C LEU A 102 -5.99 5.96 -3.33
N LEU A 103 -5.91 6.80 -2.31
CA LEU A 103 -7.08 7.52 -1.79
C LEU A 103 -7.45 8.71 -2.65
N ASN A 104 -6.46 9.49 -3.08
CA ASN A 104 -6.64 10.66 -3.96
C ASN A 104 -7.78 11.60 -3.50
N GLU A 105 -7.77 11.96 -2.21
CA GLU A 105 -8.81 12.79 -1.58
C GLU A 105 -8.58 14.30 -1.77
N GLY A 106 -7.67 14.65 -2.64
CA GLY A 106 -7.38 16.00 -3.02
C GLY A 106 -6.02 16.17 -3.64
N VAL A 107 -5.74 17.38 -4.11
CA VAL A 107 -4.47 17.76 -4.71
C VAL A 107 -3.99 19.09 -4.15
N THR A 108 -2.68 19.25 -4.08
CA THR A 108 -2.04 20.53 -3.73
C THR A 108 -1.10 20.98 -4.86
N SER A 109 -0.93 22.27 -5.01
CA SER A 109 -0.11 22.83 -6.10
C SER A 109 1.39 22.59 -5.91
N THR A 110 1.86 22.50 -4.67
CA THR A 110 3.28 22.36 -4.34
C THR A 110 3.52 21.18 -3.37
N PHE A 111 4.72 20.62 -3.42
CA PHE A 111 5.14 19.61 -2.45
C PHE A 111 5.15 20.16 -1.00
N LYS A 112 5.53 21.43 -0.84
CA LYS A 112 5.51 22.10 0.46
C LYS A 112 4.10 22.15 1.04
N ALA A 113 3.10 22.50 0.22
CA ALA A 113 1.70 22.49 0.62
C ALA A 113 1.22 21.07 0.95
N LEU A 114 1.58 20.06 0.13
CA LEU A 114 1.29 18.67 0.44
C LEU A 114 1.75 18.28 1.85
N MET A 115 3.00 18.61 2.19
CA MET A 115 3.58 18.24 3.49
C MET A 115 2.99 19.02 4.66
N ALA A 116 2.66 20.31 4.45
CA ALA A 116 2.20 21.19 5.52
C ALA A 116 0.68 21.10 5.78
N GLU A 117 -0.12 20.84 4.74
CA GLU A 117 -1.59 20.93 4.81
C GLU A 117 -2.26 19.57 4.98
N THR A 118 -1.52 18.47 4.78
CA THR A 118 -2.08 17.12 4.96
C THR A 118 -1.96 16.72 6.43
N HIS A 119 -3.09 16.38 7.03
CA HIS A 119 -3.14 15.83 8.40
C HIS A 119 -2.76 14.36 8.38
N TRP A 120 -1.46 14.08 8.30
CA TRP A 120 -0.90 12.74 8.09
C TRP A 120 -1.35 11.72 9.15
N ASP A 121 -1.56 12.17 10.39
CA ASP A 121 -1.98 11.32 11.49
C ASP A 121 -3.42 10.81 11.38
N ASP A 122 -4.22 11.37 10.50
CA ASP A 122 -5.57 10.92 10.24
C ASP A 122 -5.61 9.67 9.35
N TYR A 123 -4.50 9.30 8.71
CA TYR A 123 -4.45 8.25 7.70
C TYR A 123 -3.65 7.03 8.15
N GLY A 124 -3.93 5.90 7.50
CA GLY A 124 -3.28 4.63 7.77
C GLY A 124 -4.21 3.61 8.43
N THR A 125 -3.74 2.38 8.49
CA THR A 125 -4.48 1.27 9.12
C THR A 125 -4.73 1.57 10.59
N GLY A 126 -5.97 1.38 11.04
CA GLY A 126 -6.40 1.66 12.40
C GLY A 126 -6.83 3.11 12.64
N ARG A 127 -6.63 4.01 11.68
CA ARG A 127 -6.98 5.43 11.79
C ARG A 127 -8.06 5.86 10.80
N TYR A 128 -8.03 5.31 9.60
CA TYR A 128 -8.95 5.65 8.53
C TYR A 128 -9.54 4.39 7.89
N GLU A 129 -10.86 4.37 7.76
CA GLU A 129 -11.60 3.19 7.29
C GLU A 129 -11.11 2.70 5.91
N LYS A 130 -10.93 3.61 4.95
CA LYS A 130 -10.42 3.27 3.62
C LYS A 130 -9.01 2.69 3.64
N CYS A 131 -8.26 2.88 4.70
CA CYS A 131 -6.94 2.31 4.88
C CYS A 131 -6.95 0.93 5.55
N ALA A 132 -8.09 0.46 6.06
CA ALA A 132 -8.19 -0.73 6.92
C ALA A 132 -7.54 -1.98 6.30
N ASN A 133 -7.77 -2.20 5.01
CA ASN A 133 -7.26 -3.38 4.30
C ASN A 133 -5.98 -3.12 3.49
N CYS A 134 -5.47 -1.89 3.49
CA CYS A 134 -4.31 -1.53 2.71
C CYS A 134 -3.03 -2.18 3.24
N MET A 135 -2.29 -2.82 2.34
CA MET A 135 -0.93 -3.33 2.55
C MET A 135 -0.02 -2.96 1.35
N ALA A 136 -0.36 -1.89 0.64
CA ALA A 136 0.33 -1.49 -0.57
C ALA A 136 1.76 -0.99 -0.30
N HIS A 137 2.67 -1.31 -1.20
CA HIS A 137 4.09 -0.98 -1.10
C HIS A 137 4.35 0.52 -0.89
N CYS A 138 3.55 1.39 -1.49
CA CYS A 138 3.75 2.85 -1.44
C CYS A 138 3.83 3.44 -0.03
N GLY A 139 3.13 2.85 0.94
CA GLY A 139 3.17 3.30 2.33
C GLY A 139 3.97 2.38 3.26
N TYR A 140 4.07 1.10 2.94
CA TYR A 140 4.70 0.11 3.82
C TYR A 140 6.15 -0.21 3.46
N GLU A 141 6.57 -0.07 2.19
CA GLU A 141 7.98 -0.17 1.82
C GLU A 141 8.84 0.94 2.46
N PRO A 142 8.40 2.23 2.49
CA PRO A 142 9.10 3.27 3.24
C PRO A 142 9.23 2.95 4.73
N THR A 143 8.19 2.40 5.36
CA THR A 143 8.26 1.93 6.76
C THR A 143 9.27 0.81 6.92
N ALA A 144 9.27 -0.17 6.03
CA ALA A 144 10.21 -1.28 6.04
C ALA A 144 11.66 -0.81 5.82
N ALA A 145 11.85 0.18 4.94
CA ALA A 145 13.16 0.79 4.70
C ALA A 145 13.68 1.53 5.95
N ALA A 146 12.81 2.30 6.62
CA ALA A 146 13.17 2.97 7.87
C ALA A 146 13.54 1.96 8.98
N ASP A 147 12.77 0.86 9.11
CA ASP A 147 13.08 -0.22 10.04
C ASP A 147 14.39 -0.92 9.69
N ALA A 148 14.69 -1.10 8.39
CA ALA A 148 15.94 -1.69 7.93
C ALA A 148 17.17 -0.87 8.34
N VAL A 149 17.07 0.46 8.25
CA VAL A 149 18.14 1.38 8.68
C VAL A 149 18.28 1.38 10.20
N ALA A 150 17.16 1.39 10.92
CA ALA A 150 17.16 1.41 12.38
C ALA A 150 17.65 0.08 12.99
N HIS A 151 17.39 -1.05 12.32
CA HIS A 151 17.67 -2.39 12.82
C HIS A 151 18.42 -3.27 11.80
N PRO A 152 19.67 -2.97 11.46
CA PRO A 152 20.40 -3.67 10.39
C PRO A 152 20.60 -5.17 10.67
N LEU A 153 20.78 -5.57 11.94
CA LEU A 153 20.91 -6.98 12.30
C LEU A 153 19.60 -7.76 12.09
N LYS A 154 18.47 -7.15 12.39
CA LYS A 154 17.15 -7.72 12.10
C LYS A 154 16.99 -7.93 10.60
N THR A 155 17.35 -6.93 9.81
CA THR A 155 17.28 -6.98 8.35
C THR A 155 18.15 -8.10 7.78
N ALA A 156 19.40 -8.18 8.21
CA ALA A 156 20.31 -9.26 7.81
C ALA A 156 19.75 -10.64 8.20
N TRP A 157 19.21 -10.77 9.40
CA TRP A 157 18.59 -12.02 9.85
C TRP A 157 17.40 -12.42 8.99
N VAL A 158 16.47 -11.48 8.69
CA VAL A 158 15.31 -11.77 7.83
C VAL A 158 15.75 -12.12 6.42
N ALA A 159 16.75 -11.42 5.88
CA ALA A 159 17.29 -11.70 4.54
C ALA A 159 17.92 -13.11 4.45
N LEU A 160 18.65 -13.53 5.48
CA LEU A 160 19.29 -14.86 5.54
C LEU A 160 18.29 -15.99 5.78
N ARG A 161 17.37 -15.79 6.71
CA ARG A 161 16.33 -16.75 7.06
C ARG A 161 15.31 -16.95 5.94
N GLY A 162 15.09 -15.90 5.14
CA GLY A 162 13.98 -15.79 4.22
C GLY A 162 12.65 -15.44 4.92
N VAL A 163 11.61 -15.25 4.13
CA VAL A 163 10.27 -14.95 4.63
C VAL A 163 9.69 -16.13 5.41
N LYS A 164 9.24 -15.88 6.64
CA LYS A 164 8.56 -16.90 7.45
C LYS A 164 7.14 -17.13 6.92
N THR A 165 6.82 -18.37 6.58
CA THR A 165 5.56 -18.77 5.94
C THR A 165 4.64 -19.61 6.83
N SER A 166 4.91 -19.68 8.13
CA SER A 166 4.14 -20.46 9.12
C SER A 166 4.21 -19.81 10.50
N GLY A 167 3.37 -20.27 11.42
CA GLY A 167 3.27 -19.76 12.78
C GLY A 167 2.32 -18.56 12.89
N GLU A 168 2.31 -17.94 14.05
CA GLU A 168 1.44 -16.81 14.35
C GLU A 168 1.71 -15.60 13.45
N MET A 169 0.65 -14.87 13.11
CA MET A 169 0.72 -13.62 12.36
C MET A 169 0.64 -12.43 13.30
N ALA A 170 1.21 -11.30 12.90
CA ALA A 170 0.99 -10.04 13.58
C ALA A 170 -0.51 -9.74 13.69
N PRO A 171 -0.97 -9.23 14.83
CA PRO A 171 -2.39 -8.99 15.08
C PRO A 171 -2.98 -8.02 14.06
N GLU A 172 -4.28 -8.12 13.82
CA GLU A 172 -5.00 -7.12 13.04
C GLU A 172 -5.16 -5.86 13.88
N ILE A 173 -4.99 -4.71 13.23
CA ILE A 173 -5.10 -3.41 13.88
C ILE A 173 -6.57 -3.00 13.80
N PRO A 174 -7.28 -2.88 14.95
CA PRO A 174 -8.67 -2.42 14.94
C PRO A 174 -8.74 -0.95 14.51
N LEU A 175 -9.85 -0.57 13.90
CA LEU A 175 -10.13 0.82 13.58
C LEU A 175 -10.39 1.61 14.87
N ALA A 176 -9.56 2.60 15.13
CA ALA A 176 -9.65 3.44 16.34
C ALA A 176 -10.68 4.57 16.20
N ASP A 177 -10.95 5.02 14.96
CA ASP A 177 -11.90 6.09 14.66
C ASP A 177 -12.76 5.70 13.45
N GLN A 178 -14.07 5.82 13.60
CA GLN A 178 -15.04 5.52 12.54
C GLN A 178 -15.48 6.83 11.89
N ARG A 179 -14.59 7.53 11.24
CA ARG A 179 -15.03 8.64 10.37
C ARG A 179 -15.77 8.05 9.16
N PRO A 180 -17.01 8.46 8.91
CA PRO A 180 -17.71 8.03 7.70
C PRO A 180 -16.91 8.47 6.48
N ALA A 181 -16.45 7.53 5.67
CA ALA A 181 -15.72 7.78 4.43
C ALA A 181 -16.44 8.77 3.50
N GLN A 182 -17.77 8.75 3.55
CA GLN A 182 -18.66 9.63 2.78
C GLN A 182 -18.45 11.12 3.07
N GLN A 183 -18.23 11.50 4.35
CA GLN A 183 -18.10 12.91 4.72
C GLN A 183 -16.82 13.55 4.18
N VAL A 184 -15.72 12.81 4.10
CA VAL A 184 -14.45 13.35 3.56
C VAL A 184 -14.56 13.51 2.04
N PHE A 185 -15.20 12.56 1.36
CA PHE A 185 -15.40 12.63 -0.09
C PHE A 185 -16.31 13.81 -0.49
N ASP A 186 -17.44 13.98 0.20
CA ASP A 186 -18.39 15.07 -0.06
C ASP A 186 -17.74 16.43 0.20
N GLN A 187 -16.92 16.57 1.22
CA GLN A 187 -16.17 17.78 1.52
C GLN A 187 -15.15 18.10 0.42
N VAL A 188 -14.36 17.13 -0.01
CA VAL A 188 -13.34 17.31 -1.06
C VAL A 188 -13.98 17.63 -2.41
N VAL A 189 -15.09 16.98 -2.76
CA VAL A 189 -15.83 17.25 -4.00
C VAL A 189 -16.43 18.65 -3.95
N SER A 190 -17.01 19.07 -2.82
CA SER A 190 -17.58 20.41 -2.64
C SER A 190 -16.51 21.51 -2.76
N GLU A 191 -15.33 21.31 -2.14
CA GLU A 191 -14.21 22.23 -2.23
C GLU A 191 -13.65 22.34 -3.66
N ALA A 192 -13.51 21.20 -4.36
CA ALA A 192 -13.01 21.16 -5.74
C ALA A 192 -13.99 21.83 -6.70
N VAL A 193 -15.29 21.58 -6.56
CA VAL A 193 -16.34 22.22 -7.38
C VAL A 193 -16.42 23.70 -7.10
N GLY A 194 -16.30 24.11 -5.82
CA GLY A 194 -16.25 25.53 -5.43
C GLY A 194 -15.06 26.26 -6.04
N ALA A 195 -13.87 25.66 -6.01
CA ALA A 195 -12.64 26.20 -6.58
C ALA A 195 -12.72 26.36 -8.10
N LEU A 196 -13.31 25.37 -8.81
CA LEU A 196 -13.53 25.43 -10.26
C LEU A 196 -14.52 26.57 -10.63
N ALA A 197 -15.61 26.68 -9.91
CA ALA A 197 -16.61 27.75 -10.14
C ALA A 197 -16.06 29.17 -9.86
N GLU A 198 -15.12 29.28 -8.92
CA GLU A 198 -14.44 30.56 -8.67
C GLU A 198 -13.40 30.91 -9.75
N GLN A 199 -12.70 29.85 -10.27
CA GLN A 199 -11.76 30.06 -11.36
C GLN A 199 -12.46 30.45 -12.68
N GLU A 200 -13.64 29.92 -12.96
CA GLU A 200 -14.47 30.32 -14.09
C GLU A 200 -14.96 31.75 -13.96
N ARG A 201 -15.40 32.16 -12.75
CA ARG A 201 -15.80 33.55 -12.47
C ARG A 201 -14.68 34.57 -12.64
N ARG A 202 -13.43 34.17 -12.39
CA ARG A 202 -12.26 35.07 -12.59
C ARG A 202 -11.80 35.17 -14.05
N ARG A 203 -12.30 34.27 -14.91
CA ARG A 203 -11.97 34.24 -16.35
C ARG A 203 -13.04 34.94 -17.22
N ALA A 204 -14.22 35.20 -16.69
CA ALA A 204 -15.32 35.93 -17.31
C ALA A 204 -15.23 37.41 -16.95
#